data_1c83b7f4c15999d102c66fdb58311041
#
_entry.id   1c83b7f4c15999d102c66fdb58311041
#
_cell.length_a   1.000
_cell.length_b   1.000
_cell.length_c   1.000
_cell.angle_alpha   90.00
_cell.angle_beta   90.00
_cell.angle_gamma   90.00
#
_symmetry.space_group_name_H-M   'P 1'
#
loop_
_entity.id
_entity.type
_entity.pdbx_description
1 polymer ?
#
loop_
_entity_poly.entity_id
_entity_poly.type
_entity_poly.pdbx_seq_one_letter_code
_entity_poly.pdbx_strand_id
1 'polypeptide(L)'
;MDTRFPFSPAEVSKVRVVQFGILSPDEIRQMSVIHVEHSETTEKGKPKVGGLSDTRLGTIDRKVKCETCMANMAECPGHFGHLELAKPMYHVGFMKTVLSIMRCVCFNCSKILADEDEHKFKQAMRIKNPKNRLKKILDACKNKTKCEGGDEIDDVQTQQDTDEPVKKPKITIEGMKMIAEFKVTKTKSDETDQLPEPSERKQTLGADRVLSVLKRISDADCQLLGFNPKYARPDWMILEVLPIPPPPPVRPSVMMDATSRSEDDLTHQLAMIIRHNENLKRQEKNGAPAHIISEFTQLLQFHIATYFDNELPGQPRASYSKIREAY
;
A
#
# COMPACT_ATOMS: atom_id res chain seq x y z
N MET A 1 39.88 -6.52 -5.41
CA MET A 1 39.10 -7.67 -5.98
C MET A 1 38.91 -8.68 -4.88
N ASP A 2 37.67 -9.06 -4.61
CA ASP A 2 37.40 -10.09 -3.62
C ASP A 2 37.69 -11.47 -4.21
N THR A 3 38.77 -12.10 -3.77
CA THR A 3 39.24 -13.39 -4.29
C THR A 3 38.50 -14.58 -3.68
N ARG A 4 37.52 -14.34 -2.81
CA ARG A 4 36.72 -15.40 -2.15
C ARG A 4 35.77 -16.13 -3.09
N PHE A 5 35.45 -15.54 -4.25
CA PHE A 5 34.66 -16.16 -5.31
C PHE A 5 35.43 -16.21 -6.63
N PRO A 6 36.40 -17.13 -6.76
CA PRO A 6 37.27 -17.21 -7.95
C PRO A 6 36.53 -17.59 -9.21
N PHE A 7 35.30 -18.11 -9.11
CA PHE A 7 34.50 -18.55 -10.24
C PHE A 7 33.02 -18.22 -10.00
N SER A 8 32.40 -17.49 -10.92
CA SER A 8 30.96 -17.30 -10.97
C SER A 8 30.45 -17.86 -12.30
N PRO A 9 29.38 -18.72 -12.30
CA PRO A 9 28.78 -19.21 -13.53
C PRO A 9 27.98 -18.12 -14.28
N ALA A 10 27.80 -16.93 -13.66
CA ALA A 10 27.08 -15.84 -14.30
C ALA A 10 27.91 -15.22 -15.44
N GLU A 11 27.25 -14.89 -16.55
CA GLU A 11 27.87 -14.18 -17.66
C GLU A 11 28.30 -12.78 -17.25
N VAL A 12 29.44 -12.34 -17.77
CA VAL A 12 29.93 -10.98 -17.56
C VAL A 12 29.07 -10.03 -18.39
N SER A 13 28.36 -9.14 -17.74
CA SER A 13 27.50 -8.14 -18.38
C SER A 13 27.79 -6.73 -17.88
N LYS A 14 27.47 -5.74 -18.71
CA LYS A 14 27.59 -4.33 -18.37
C LYS A 14 26.22 -3.77 -18.02
N VAL A 15 26.11 -3.07 -16.91
CA VAL A 15 24.90 -2.31 -16.56
C VAL A 15 24.76 -1.14 -17.55
N ARG A 16 23.69 -1.12 -18.34
CA ARG A 16 23.37 -0.04 -19.28
C ARG A 16 22.47 1.00 -18.65
N VAL A 17 21.46 0.56 -17.91
CA VAL A 17 20.43 1.43 -17.34
C VAL A 17 20.02 0.85 -16.00
N VAL A 18 19.73 1.72 -15.05
CA VAL A 18 19.08 1.39 -13.77
C VAL A 18 17.67 2.00 -13.79
N GLN A 19 16.65 1.17 -13.67
CA GLN A 19 15.26 1.59 -13.65
C GLN A 19 14.71 1.47 -12.24
N PHE A 20 14.25 2.59 -11.70
CA PHE A 20 13.49 2.58 -10.44
C PHE A 20 12.01 2.30 -10.72
N GLY A 21 11.37 1.56 -9.83
CA GLY A 21 9.96 1.22 -9.92
C GLY A 21 9.36 0.94 -8.55
N ILE A 22 8.11 0.50 -8.56
CA ILE A 22 7.41 0.00 -7.38
C ILE A 22 7.32 -1.51 -7.55
N LEU A 23 7.66 -2.27 -6.51
CA LEU A 23 7.53 -3.72 -6.54
C LEU A 23 6.05 -4.11 -6.57
N SER A 24 5.69 -5.00 -7.47
CA SER A 24 4.36 -5.62 -7.47
C SER A 24 4.23 -6.62 -6.31
N PRO A 25 3.00 -6.95 -5.87
CA PRO A 25 2.80 -7.99 -4.86
C PRO A 25 3.44 -9.33 -5.24
N ASP A 26 3.40 -9.68 -6.52
CA ASP A 26 3.99 -10.93 -7.01
C ASP A 26 5.51 -10.90 -7.00
N GLU A 27 6.13 -9.79 -7.36
CA GLU A 27 7.58 -9.60 -7.24
C GLU A 27 8.04 -9.68 -5.79
N ILE A 28 7.28 -9.10 -4.84
CA ILE A 28 7.57 -9.20 -3.41
C ILE A 28 7.53 -10.67 -2.95
N ARG A 29 6.52 -11.45 -3.37
CA ARG A 29 6.42 -12.87 -3.05
C ARG A 29 7.57 -13.67 -3.66
N GLN A 30 7.94 -13.38 -4.91
CA GLN A 30 9.04 -14.08 -5.61
C GLN A 30 10.41 -13.83 -4.98
N MET A 31 10.70 -12.59 -4.55
CA MET A 31 11.98 -12.29 -3.90
C MET A 31 12.05 -12.76 -2.45
N SER A 32 10.91 -13.06 -1.84
CA SER A 32 10.80 -13.44 -0.44
C SER A 32 11.18 -14.90 -0.22
N VAL A 33 11.97 -15.14 0.81
CA VAL A 33 12.35 -16.51 1.24
C VAL A 33 11.37 -17.10 2.24
N ILE A 34 10.51 -16.28 2.85
CA ILE A 34 9.60 -16.71 3.90
C ILE A 34 8.36 -15.81 4.00
N HIS A 35 7.21 -16.42 4.24
CA HIS A 35 6.03 -15.74 4.76
C HIS A 35 6.13 -15.63 6.29
N VAL A 36 6.16 -14.40 6.82
CA VAL A 36 6.25 -14.14 8.26
C VAL A 36 4.84 -14.08 8.84
N GLU A 37 4.54 -14.99 9.77
CA GLU A 37 3.22 -15.10 10.40
C GLU A 37 3.25 -14.71 11.87
N HIS A 38 4.42 -14.85 12.54
CA HIS A 38 4.53 -14.64 13.99
C HIS A 38 5.22 -13.34 14.34
N SER A 39 4.65 -12.61 15.30
CA SER A 39 5.23 -11.37 15.83
C SER A 39 6.43 -11.60 16.72
N GLU A 40 6.59 -12.80 17.25
CA GLU A 40 7.67 -13.17 18.16
C GLU A 40 8.97 -13.39 17.42
N THR A 41 10.08 -12.91 17.96
CA THR A 41 11.42 -13.07 17.40
C THR A 41 12.07 -14.38 17.83
N THR A 42 11.86 -14.77 19.09
CA THR A 42 12.50 -15.94 19.69
C THR A 42 11.50 -16.79 20.47
N GLU A 43 11.71 -18.10 20.47
CA GLU A 43 11.01 -19.06 21.30
C GLU A 43 12.03 -19.93 22.04
N LYS A 44 11.96 -19.95 23.37
CA LYS A 44 12.90 -20.71 24.25
C LYS A 44 14.38 -20.39 23.95
N GLY A 45 14.70 -19.12 23.67
CA GLY A 45 16.05 -18.67 23.38
C GLY A 45 16.58 -18.99 21.98
N LYS A 46 15.75 -19.57 21.09
CA LYS A 46 16.08 -19.82 19.68
C LYS A 46 15.23 -18.96 18.76
N PRO A 47 15.71 -18.60 17.57
CA PRO A 47 14.91 -17.91 16.57
C PRO A 47 13.63 -18.69 16.27
N LYS A 48 12.47 -18.02 16.29
CA LYS A 48 11.17 -18.65 16.00
C LYS A 48 11.02 -18.85 14.51
N VAL A 49 10.68 -20.06 14.09
CA VAL A 49 10.36 -20.38 12.68
C VAL A 49 9.08 -19.60 12.29
N GLY A 50 9.09 -18.91 11.13
CA GLY A 50 7.99 -18.07 10.72
C GLY A 50 7.90 -16.72 11.44
N GLY A 51 8.88 -16.40 12.29
CA GLY A 51 8.97 -15.14 13.02
C GLY A 51 9.88 -14.11 12.35
N LEU A 52 9.99 -12.93 12.98
CA LEU A 52 10.78 -11.81 12.47
C LEU A 52 12.29 -12.04 12.49
N SER A 53 12.79 -13.01 13.24
CA SER A 53 14.22 -13.39 13.34
C SER A 53 14.50 -14.79 12.80
N ASP A 54 13.65 -15.28 11.92
CA ASP A 54 13.83 -16.59 11.28
C ASP A 54 15.19 -16.70 10.58
N THR A 55 15.86 -17.84 10.73
CA THR A 55 17.19 -18.12 10.18
C THR A 55 17.27 -18.06 8.66
N ARG A 56 16.13 -18.17 7.97
CA ARG A 56 16.04 -17.99 6.51
C ARG A 56 16.19 -16.53 6.08
N LEU A 57 15.84 -15.56 6.93
CA LEU A 57 16.05 -14.13 6.67
C LEU A 57 17.52 -13.70 6.83
N GLY A 58 18.31 -14.50 7.50
CA GLY A 58 19.70 -14.23 7.84
C GLY A 58 19.99 -14.54 9.29
N THR A 59 21.26 -14.56 9.66
CA THR A 59 21.67 -14.89 11.01
C THR A 59 22.24 -13.69 11.74
N ILE A 60 21.86 -13.54 12.99
CA ILE A 60 22.42 -12.56 13.94
C ILE A 60 23.39 -13.23 14.94
N ASP A 61 23.49 -14.55 14.92
CA ASP A 61 24.39 -15.34 15.77
C ASP A 61 25.59 -15.85 14.98
N ARG A 62 26.79 -15.75 15.59
CA ARG A 62 28.04 -16.23 15.00
C ARG A 62 28.09 -17.77 14.84
N LYS A 63 27.31 -18.49 15.66
CA LYS A 63 27.30 -19.96 15.69
C LYS A 63 26.29 -20.57 14.72
N VAL A 64 25.34 -19.77 14.21
CA VAL A 64 24.24 -20.23 13.35
C VAL A 64 24.52 -19.78 11.94
N LYS A 65 24.28 -20.64 10.96
CA LYS A 65 24.36 -20.32 9.53
C LYS A 65 22.98 -19.94 9.00
N CYS A 66 22.96 -19.06 8.01
CA CYS A 66 21.72 -18.74 7.27
C CYS A 66 21.24 -19.97 6.53
N GLU A 67 19.97 -20.35 6.69
CA GLU A 67 19.38 -21.50 6.01
C GLU A 67 19.17 -21.29 4.51
N THR A 68 19.13 -20.05 4.04
CA THR A 68 18.94 -19.74 2.61
C THR A 68 20.23 -19.80 1.82
N CYS A 69 21.32 -19.20 2.31
CA CYS A 69 22.59 -19.12 1.58
C CYS A 69 23.73 -19.94 2.23
N MET A 70 23.49 -20.58 3.37
CA MET A 70 24.47 -21.36 4.15
C MET A 70 25.69 -20.52 4.62
N ALA A 71 25.67 -19.21 4.46
CA ALA A 71 26.73 -18.31 4.85
C ALA A 71 26.64 -17.94 6.34
N ASN A 72 27.78 -17.49 6.89
CA ASN A 72 27.88 -16.99 8.25
C ASN A 72 27.34 -15.56 8.36
N MET A 73 27.16 -15.05 9.58
CA MET A 73 26.71 -13.70 9.86
C MET A 73 27.48 -12.60 9.12
N ALA A 74 28.80 -12.77 8.91
CA ALA A 74 29.64 -11.79 8.23
C ALA A 74 29.50 -11.79 6.69
N GLU A 75 29.08 -12.90 6.13
CA GLU A 75 29.01 -13.13 4.67
C GLU A 75 27.58 -13.07 4.12
N CYS A 76 26.58 -13.35 4.97
CA CYS A 76 25.18 -13.35 4.57
C CYS A 76 24.71 -11.91 4.31
N PRO A 77 24.24 -11.59 3.07
CA PRO A 77 23.74 -10.25 2.77
C PRO A 77 22.37 -9.96 3.41
N GLY A 78 21.72 -10.98 3.99
CA GLY A 78 20.33 -10.95 4.39
C GLY A 78 19.37 -11.20 3.24
N HIS A 79 18.21 -11.75 3.56
CA HIS A 79 17.16 -12.11 2.60
C HIS A 79 15.83 -11.51 3.04
N PHE A 80 15.05 -11.03 2.07
CA PHE A 80 13.74 -10.46 2.35
C PHE A 80 12.71 -11.55 2.66
N GLY A 81 11.82 -11.26 3.62
CA GLY A 81 10.57 -11.95 3.82
C GLY A 81 9.38 -11.13 3.32
N HIS A 82 8.18 -11.64 3.49
CA HIS A 82 6.95 -10.91 3.24
C HIS A 82 5.88 -11.19 4.28
N LEU A 83 4.93 -10.26 4.40
CA LEU A 83 3.73 -10.40 5.22
C LEU A 83 2.50 -10.16 4.34
N GLU A 84 1.59 -11.13 4.31
CA GLU A 84 0.28 -10.98 3.67
C GLU A 84 -0.66 -10.17 4.57
N LEU A 85 -1.09 -9.02 4.09
CA LEU A 85 -2.03 -8.18 4.82
C LEU A 85 -3.46 -8.75 4.72
N ALA A 86 -4.21 -8.70 5.82
CA ALA A 86 -5.60 -9.13 5.86
C ALA A 86 -6.48 -8.33 4.89
N LYS A 87 -6.22 -7.02 4.84
CA LYS A 87 -6.85 -6.08 3.90
C LYS A 87 -5.81 -5.22 3.22
N PRO A 88 -6.06 -4.75 1.99
CA PRO A 88 -5.24 -3.74 1.36
C PRO A 88 -5.13 -2.48 2.22
N MET A 89 -3.95 -1.86 2.27
CA MET A 89 -3.66 -0.66 3.05
C MET A 89 -3.06 0.43 2.20
N TYR A 90 -3.32 1.69 2.54
CA TYR A 90 -2.71 2.82 1.86
C TYR A 90 -1.22 2.94 2.21
N HIS A 91 -0.39 3.10 1.20
CA HIS A 91 0.99 3.53 1.41
C HIS A 91 1.02 5.05 1.60
N VAL A 92 1.42 5.53 2.79
CA VAL A 92 1.36 6.95 3.16
C VAL A 92 2.09 7.87 2.16
N GLY A 93 3.23 7.43 1.64
CA GLY A 93 4.01 8.18 0.66
C GLY A 93 3.32 8.36 -0.70
N PHE A 94 2.39 7.48 -1.06
CA PHE A 94 1.69 7.51 -2.34
C PHE A 94 0.25 8.04 -2.25
N MET A 95 -0.28 8.30 -1.07
CA MET A 95 -1.68 8.75 -0.90
C MET A 95 -2.04 9.96 -1.77
N LYS A 96 -1.16 10.96 -1.85
CA LYS A 96 -1.38 12.17 -2.69
C LYS A 96 -1.41 11.83 -4.18
N THR A 97 -0.57 10.89 -4.61
CA THR A 97 -0.53 10.43 -6.00
C THR A 97 -1.78 9.62 -6.34
N VAL A 98 -2.17 8.69 -5.49
CA VAL A 98 -3.42 7.91 -5.62
C VAL A 98 -4.63 8.85 -5.68
N LEU A 99 -4.71 9.86 -4.81
CA LEU A 99 -5.76 10.88 -4.87
C LEU A 99 -5.79 11.60 -6.23
N SER A 100 -4.62 11.96 -6.76
CA SER A 100 -4.54 12.64 -8.07
C SER A 100 -5.04 11.75 -9.19
N ILE A 101 -4.71 10.46 -9.18
CA ILE A 101 -5.19 9.48 -10.15
C ILE A 101 -6.71 9.30 -10.01
N MET A 102 -7.23 9.09 -8.80
CA MET A 102 -8.65 8.94 -8.52
C MET A 102 -9.48 10.16 -8.93
N ARG A 103 -8.87 11.33 -9.01
CA ARG A 103 -9.51 12.55 -9.54
C ARG A 103 -9.49 12.64 -11.06
N CYS A 104 -8.65 11.87 -11.73
CA CYS A 104 -8.54 11.84 -13.20
C CYS A 104 -9.40 10.74 -13.82
N VAL A 105 -9.68 9.65 -13.08
CA VAL A 105 -10.41 8.48 -13.59
C VAL A 105 -11.85 8.41 -13.07
N CYS A 106 -12.69 7.73 -13.82
CA CYS A 106 -14.05 7.41 -13.37
C CYS A 106 -14.00 6.35 -12.26
N PHE A 107 -14.79 6.53 -11.21
CA PHE A 107 -14.86 5.59 -10.10
C PHE A 107 -15.46 4.23 -10.51
N ASN A 108 -16.36 4.20 -11.48
CA ASN A 108 -17.08 3.00 -11.91
C ASN A 108 -16.33 2.23 -13.01
N CYS A 109 -15.97 2.89 -14.12
CA CYS A 109 -15.36 2.23 -15.29
C CYS A 109 -13.82 2.36 -15.34
N SER A 110 -13.21 3.17 -14.46
CA SER A 110 -11.76 3.43 -14.39
C SER A 110 -11.12 4.06 -15.65
N LYS A 111 -11.90 4.49 -16.64
CA LYS A 111 -11.41 5.24 -17.81
C LYS A 111 -11.08 6.69 -17.41
N ILE A 112 -10.17 7.33 -18.13
CA ILE A 112 -9.84 8.76 -17.93
C ILE A 112 -11.07 9.61 -18.25
N LEU A 113 -11.35 10.61 -17.40
CA LEU A 113 -12.52 11.49 -17.54
C LEU A 113 -12.35 12.57 -18.59
N ALA A 114 -11.13 12.91 -18.95
CA ALA A 114 -10.83 13.88 -20.00
C ALA A 114 -10.89 13.17 -21.35
N ASP A 115 -11.56 13.80 -22.29
CA ASP A 115 -11.66 13.33 -23.66
C ASP A 115 -10.32 13.55 -24.40
N GLU A 116 -9.89 12.58 -25.21
CA GLU A 116 -8.65 12.67 -25.98
C GLU A 116 -8.68 13.81 -26.99
N ASP A 117 -9.85 14.18 -27.52
CA ASP A 117 -10.03 15.27 -28.45
C ASP A 117 -9.99 16.66 -27.84
N GLU A 118 -10.09 16.75 -26.50
CA GLU A 118 -10.07 18.03 -25.81
C GLU A 118 -8.70 18.72 -25.93
N HIS A 119 -8.70 20.02 -26.30
CA HIS A 119 -7.47 20.80 -26.49
C HIS A 119 -6.53 20.76 -25.28
N LYS A 120 -7.08 20.80 -24.06
CA LYS A 120 -6.28 20.74 -22.82
C LYS A 120 -5.59 19.39 -22.64
N PHE A 121 -6.26 18.30 -23.01
CA PHE A 121 -5.69 16.96 -22.96
C PHE A 121 -4.58 16.80 -24.02
N LYS A 122 -4.83 17.21 -25.27
CA LYS A 122 -3.81 17.23 -26.34
C LYS A 122 -2.57 18.06 -25.93
N GLN A 123 -2.78 19.18 -25.23
CA GLN A 123 -1.66 19.98 -24.70
C GLN A 123 -0.90 19.25 -23.59
N ALA A 124 -1.59 18.51 -22.71
CA ALA A 124 -0.97 17.71 -21.67
C ALA A 124 -0.09 16.59 -22.26
N MET A 125 -0.52 15.97 -23.35
CA MET A 125 0.20 14.88 -24.01
C MET A 125 1.53 15.33 -24.64
N ARG A 126 1.67 16.60 -25.00
CA ARG A 126 2.94 17.17 -25.51
C ARG A 126 4.02 17.29 -24.43
N ILE A 127 3.65 17.16 -23.14
CA ILE A 127 4.58 17.31 -22.02
C ILE A 127 5.35 16.01 -21.81
N LYS A 128 6.68 16.03 -21.99
CA LYS A 128 7.56 14.87 -21.79
C LYS A 128 7.68 14.46 -20.31
N ASN A 129 7.66 15.42 -19.38
CA ASN A 129 7.81 15.14 -17.95
C ASN A 129 6.51 14.53 -17.37
N PRO A 130 6.55 13.26 -16.86
CA PRO A 130 5.38 12.54 -16.38
C PRO A 130 4.64 13.26 -15.26
N LYS A 131 5.37 13.84 -14.30
CA LYS A 131 4.79 14.56 -13.16
C LYS A 131 4.00 15.80 -13.60
N ASN A 132 4.53 16.55 -14.55
CA ASN A 132 3.87 17.74 -15.08
C ASN A 132 2.70 17.36 -15.99
N ARG A 133 2.81 16.25 -16.73
CA ARG A 133 1.72 15.68 -17.54
C ARG A 133 0.53 15.33 -16.65
N LEU A 134 0.74 14.57 -15.57
CA LEU A 134 -0.32 14.21 -14.62
C LEU A 134 -1.02 15.45 -14.05
N LYS A 135 -0.27 16.49 -13.69
CA LYS A 135 -0.87 17.75 -13.20
C LYS A 135 -1.78 18.41 -14.25
N LYS A 136 -1.38 18.43 -15.52
CA LYS A 136 -2.17 19.02 -16.59
C LYS A 136 -3.42 18.19 -16.92
N ILE A 137 -3.31 16.86 -16.87
CA ILE A 137 -4.48 15.97 -17.02
C ILE A 137 -5.45 16.20 -15.84
N LEU A 138 -4.94 16.33 -14.60
CA LEU A 138 -5.76 16.64 -13.43
C LEU A 138 -6.50 17.97 -13.61
N ASP A 139 -5.86 18.99 -14.15
CA ASP A 139 -6.49 20.27 -14.45
C ASP A 139 -7.57 20.16 -15.54
N ALA A 140 -7.38 19.29 -16.55
CA ALA A 140 -8.38 19.01 -17.57
C ALA A 140 -9.60 18.29 -16.98
N CYS A 141 -9.38 17.30 -16.10
CA CYS A 141 -10.43 16.51 -15.45
C CYS A 141 -11.16 17.26 -14.31
N LYS A 142 -10.68 18.41 -13.85
CA LYS A 142 -11.21 19.11 -12.67
C LYS A 142 -12.68 19.48 -12.78
N ASN A 143 -13.13 19.89 -13.96
CA ASN A 143 -14.51 20.35 -14.21
C ASN A 143 -15.42 19.24 -14.78
N LYS A 144 -14.87 18.05 -15.04
CA LYS A 144 -15.65 16.92 -15.56
C LYS A 144 -16.39 16.24 -14.40
N THR A 145 -17.72 16.26 -14.46
CA THR A 145 -18.57 15.68 -13.42
C THR A 145 -19.27 14.39 -13.87
N LYS A 146 -19.29 14.14 -15.17
CA LYS A 146 -19.94 12.98 -15.80
C LYS A 146 -18.89 12.14 -16.53
N CYS A 147 -19.12 10.83 -16.61
CA CYS A 147 -18.37 9.91 -17.44
C CYS A 147 -19.14 9.67 -18.73
N GLU A 148 -18.51 9.88 -19.89
CA GLU A 148 -19.14 9.70 -21.21
C GLU A 148 -19.06 8.23 -21.69
N GLY A 149 -18.36 7.36 -20.99
CA GLY A 149 -18.22 5.93 -21.32
C GLY A 149 -19.20 5.05 -20.57
N GLY A 150 -20.49 5.05 -20.98
CA GLY A 150 -21.57 4.42 -20.23
C GLY A 150 -22.11 3.07 -20.71
N ASP A 151 -21.62 2.47 -21.80
CA ASP A 151 -22.33 1.35 -22.45
C ASP A 151 -21.83 -0.07 -22.10
N GLU A 152 -20.86 -0.22 -21.18
CA GLU A 152 -20.31 -1.55 -20.82
C GLU A 152 -20.31 -1.82 -19.29
N ILE A 153 -21.41 -1.53 -18.62
CA ILE A 153 -21.58 -1.94 -17.21
C ILE A 153 -22.75 -2.92 -17.09
N ASP A 154 -22.53 -4.11 -17.63
CA ASP A 154 -23.46 -5.23 -17.47
C ASP A 154 -22.98 -6.22 -16.41
N ASP A 155 -22.45 -5.87 -15.26
CA ASP A 155 -22.22 -6.89 -14.19
C ASP A 155 -21.86 -6.29 -12.81
N VAL A 156 -22.57 -5.30 -12.31
CA VAL A 156 -22.62 -5.10 -10.86
C VAL A 156 -24.03 -4.71 -10.45
N GLN A 157 -24.71 -5.64 -9.78
CA GLN A 157 -25.98 -5.46 -9.11
C GLN A 157 -25.99 -4.18 -8.25
N THR A 158 -26.41 -3.08 -8.84
CA THR A 158 -26.98 -1.96 -8.11
C THR A 158 -28.34 -1.71 -8.77
N GLN A 159 -29.34 -2.42 -8.22
CA GLN A 159 -30.75 -2.10 -8.45
C GLN A 159 -30.97 -0.66 -7.97
N GLN A 160 -30.93 0.27 -8.89
CA GLN A 160 -31.68 1.51 -8.82
C GLN A 160 -31.90 1.97 -10.26
N ASP A 161 -33.13 1.78 -10.70
CA ASP A 161 -33.73 2.31 -11.95
C ASP A 161 -33.65 3.85 -11.95
N THR A 162 -32.56 4.41 -12.45
CA THR A 162 -32.53 5.82 -12.85
C THR A 162 -31.53 6.00 -13.98
N ASP A 163 -31.99 6.38 -15.13
CA ASP A 163 -31.25 6.81 -16.33
C ASP A 163 -30.39 8.09 -16.10
N GLU A 164 -29.95 8.35 -14.89
CA GLU A 164 -29.11 9.51 -14.61
C GLU A 164 -27.61 9.15 -14.59
N PRO A 165 -26.77 9.83 -15.38
CA PRO A 165 -25.34 9.61 -15.42
C PRO A 165 -24.74 9.81 -14.03
N VAL A 166 -24.05 8.79 -13.53
CA VAL A 166 -23.46 8.79 -12.19
C VAL A 166 -22.47 9.95 -12.05
N LYS A 167 -22.79 10.87 -11.15
CA LYS A 167 -21.92 12.03 -10.88
C LYS A 167 -20.65 11.59 -10.14
N LYS A 168 -19.52 12.12 -10.59
CA LYS A 168 -18.22 11.91 -9.98
C LYS A 168 -18.23 12.37 -8.52
N PRO A 169 -17.82 11.52 -7.54
CA PRO A 169 -17.66 11.93 -6.16
C PRO A 169 -16.47 12.89 -6.02
N LYS A 170 -16.57 13.86 -5.10
CA LYS A 170 -15.44 14.70 -4.72
C LYS A 170 -14.60 13.92 -3.70
N ILE A 171 -13.37 13.56 -4.08
CA ILE A 171 -12.46 12.80 -3.22
C ILE A 171 -11.48 13.73 -2.53
N THR A 172 -11.37 13.57 -1.20
CA THR A 172 -10.46 14.33 -0.33
C THR A 172 -9.68 13.38 0.59
N ILE A 173 -8.55 13.84 1.11
CA ILE A 173 -7.77 13.12 2.12
C ILE A 173 -7.95 13.85 3.45
N GLU A 174 -8.35 13.12 4.49
CA GLU A 174 -8.38 13.57 5.88
C GLU A 174 -7.50 12.64 6.73
N GLY A 175 -6.32 13.10 7.12
CA GLY A 175 -5.33 12.28 7.81
C GLY A 175 -4.87 11.09 6.94
N MET A 176 -5.13 9.88 7.40
CA MET A 176 -4.80 8.61 6.70
C MET A 176 -6.00 8.00 5.96
N LYS A 177 -7.10 8.74 5.82
CA LYS A 177 -8.34 8.25 5.19
C LYS A 177 -8.60 9.02 3.90
N MET A 178 -9.13 8.32 2.89
CA MET A 178 -9.76 8.96 1.74
C MET A 178 -11.26 9.03 1.98
N ILE A 179 -11.85 10.18 1.69
CA ILE A 179 -13.28 10.44 1.84
C ILE A 179 -13.84 10.85 0.48
N ALA A 180 -14.92 10.18 0.08
CA ALA A 180 -15.72 10.54 -1.08
C ALA A 180 -16.99 11.25 -0.64
N GLU A 181 -17.27 12.41 -1.21
CA GLU A 181 -18.49 13.17 -1.03
C GLU A 181 -19.36 12.99 -2.30
N PHE A 182 -20.48 12.31 -2.13
CA PHE A 182 -21.47 12.10 -3.20
C PHE A 182 -22.55 13.16 -3.10
N LYS A 183 -22.76 13.92 -4.18
CA LYS A 183 -23.87 14.89 -4.26
C LYS A 183 -25.13 14.16 -4.66
N VAL A 184 -26.11 14.12 -3.78
CA VAL A 184 -27.47 13.63 -4.10
C VAL A 184 -28.21 14.71 -4.87
N THR A 185 -28.64 14.44 -6.08
CA THR A 185 -29.59 15.30 -6.83
C THR A 185 -30.95 15.15 -6.19
N LYS A 186 -31.55 16.26 -5.75
CA LYS A 186 -32.96 16.30 -5.37
C LYS A 186 -33.79 16.03 -6.63
N THR A 187 -34.39 14.86 -6.75
CA THR A 187 -35.49 14.64 -7.67
C THR A 187 -36.66 15.52 -7.25
N LYS A 188 -37.13 16.36 -8.17
CA LYS A 188 -38.34 17.16 -7.99
C LYS A 188 -39.54 16.21 -8.07
N SER A 189 -39.89 15.57 -6.98
CA SER A 189 -41.21 14.93 -6.82
C SER A 189 -41.52 14.87 -5.33
N ASP A 190 -42.66 15.46 -5.01
CA ASP A 190 -43.42 15.45 -3.77
C ASP A 190 -43.10 16.48 -2.69
N GLU A 191 -43.98 17.47 -2.68
CA GLU A 191 -44.34 18.33 -1.58
C GLU A 191 -44.90 17.49 -0.42
N THR A 192 -44.04 16.98 0.43
CA THR A 192 -44.41 16.55 1.77
C THR A 192 -43.30 16.99 2.72
N ASP A 193 -43.70 17.78 3.72
CA ASP A 193 -42.93 18.32 4.81
C ASP A 193 -42.11 17.25 5.55
N GLN A 194 -40.89 17.00 5.14
CA GLN A 194 -39.90 16.30 5.95
C GLN A 194 -38.61 17.11 5.97
N LEU A 195 -38.08 17.28 7.19
CA LEU A 195 -36.84 17.96 7.52
C LEU A 195 -35.74 17.68 6.49
N PRO A 196 -34.97 18.71 6.05
CA PRO A 196 -33.94 18.52 5.04
C PRO A 196 -32.86 17.58 5.58
N GLU A 197 -32.86 16.32 5.15
CA GLU A 197 -31.71 15.44 5.34
C GLU A 197 -30.48 16.06 4.65
N PRO A 198 -29.29 15.94 5.26
CA PRO A 198 -28.08 16.52 4.72
C PRO A 198 -27.82 15.96 3.30
N SER A 199 -27.86 16.85 2.32
CA SER A 199 -27.77 16.57 0.88
C SER A 199 -26.42 16.02 0.38
N GLU A 200 -25.48 15.74 1.27
CA GLU A 200 -24.14 15.22 0.97
C GLU A 200 -23.82 14.02 1.85
N ARG A 201 -23.69 12.86 1.25
CA ARG A 201 -23.22 11.65 1.95
C ARG A 201 -21.69 11.58 1.84
N LYS A 202 -21.01 11.80 2.97
CA LYS A 202 -19.57 11.55 3.12
C LYS A 202 -19.37 10.07 3.42
N GLN A 203 -18.61 9.39 2.57
CA GLN A 203 -18.26 7.99 2.75
C GLN A 203 -16.74 7.83 2.78
N THR A 204 -16.23 7.13 3.80
CA THR A 204 -14.82 6.73 3.83
C THR A 204 -14.58 5.66 2.78
N LEU A 205 -13.60 5.91 1.89
CA LEU A 205 -13.16 4.93 0.90
C LEU A 205 -12.13 4.00 1.53
N GLY A 206 -12.44 2.73 1.62
CA GLY A 206 -11.47 1.69 1.97
C GLY A 206 -10.42 1.54 0.86
N ALA A 207 -9.23 1.10 1.25
CA ALA A 207 -8.14 0.86 0.29
C ALA A 207 -8.48 -0.26 -0.71
N ASP A 208 -9.34 -1.22 -0.33
CA ASP A 208 -9.88 -2.28 -1.16
C ASP A 208 -10.66 -1.75 -2.37
N ARG A 209 -11.58 -0.79 -2.13
CA ARG A 209 -12.36 -0.16 -3.21
C ARG A 209 -11.48 0.67 -4.14
N VAL A 210 -10.54 1.42 -3.58
CA VAL A 210 -9.58 2.19 -4.39
C VAL A 210 -8.70 1.26 -5.21
N LEU A 211 -8.21 0.17 -4.63
CA LEU A 211 -7.41 -0.83 -5.32
C LEU A 211 -8.18 -1.45 -6.51
N SER A 212 -9.47 -1.78 -6.33
CA SER A 212 -10.30 -2.34 -7.40
C SER A 212 -10.46 -1.37 -8.58
N VAL A 213 -10.55 -0.05 -8.31
CA VAL A 213 -10.57 0.98 -9.36
C VAL A 213 -9.22 1.06 -10.06
N LEU A 214 -8.11 1.07 -9.32
CA LEU A 214 -6.76 1.19 -9.88
C LEU A 214 -6.36 -0.03 -10.72
N LYS A 215 -6.75 -1.25 -10.31
CA LYS A 215 -6.51 -2.49 -11.06
C LYS A 215 -7.18 -2.51 -12.44
N ARG A 216 -8.34 -1.85 -12.57
CA ARG A 216 -9.08 -1.77 -13.83
C ARG A 216 -8.56 -0.72 -14.82
N ILE A 217 -7.62 0.14 -14.41
CA ILE A 217 -7.00 1.11 -15.30
C ILE A 217 -6.20 0.35 -16.37
N SER A 218 -6.43 0.65 -17.64
CA SER A 218 -5.71 0.03 -18.76
C SER A 218 -4.24 0.47 -18.78
N ASP A 219 -3.38 -0.35 -19.39
CA ASP A 219 -1.95 0.00 -19.54
C ASP A 219 -1.75 1.24 -20.43
N ALA A 220 -2.63 1.44 -21.40
CA ALA A 220 -2.63 2.65 -22.22
C ALA A 220 -2.94 3.89 -21.37
N ASP A 221 -4.00 3.85 -20.56
CA ASP A 221 -4.36 4.94 -19.65
C ASP A 221 -3.26 5.21 -18.61
N CYS A 222 -2.59 4.16 -18.11
CA CYS A 222 -1.45 4.33 -17.23
C CYS A 222 -0.32 5.14 -17.88
N GLN A 223 0.00 4.85 -19.15
CA GLN A 223 1.02 5.59 -19.91
C GLN A 223 0.59 7.05 -20.17
N LEU A 224 -0.69 7.27 -20.51
CA LEU A 224 -1.26 8.60 -20.68
C LEU A 224 -1.12 9.43 -19.38
N LEU A 225 -1.45 8.85 -18.24
CA LEU A 225 -1.31 9.47 -16.92
C LEU A 225 0.16 9.72 -16.52
N GLY A 226 1.13 9.16 -17.26
CA GLY A 226 2.56 9.33 -17.02
C GLY A 226 3.20 8.24 -16.15
N PHE A 227 2.52 7.12 -15.98
CA PHE A 227 3.07 5.93 -15.29
C PHE A 227 3.60 4.92 -16.29
N ASN A 228 4.56 4.12 -15.88
CA ASN A 228 5.05 2.99 -16.67
C ASN A 228 4.39 1.71 -16.16
N PRO A 229 3.49 1.07 -16.92
CA PRO A 229 2.75 -0.11 -16.44
C PRO A 229 3.66 -1.30 -16.15
N LYS A 230 4.87 -1.34 -16.73
CA LYS A 230 5.83 -2.42 -16.50
C LYS A 230 6.55 -2.31 -15.16
N TYR A 231 6.78 -1.08 -14.66
CA TYR A 231 7.64 -0.84 -13.48
C TYR A 231 6.94 -0.09 -12.35
N ALA A 232 5.81 0.55 -12.60
CA ALA A 232 5.12 1.38 -11.61
C ALA A 232 3.62 1.52 -11.96
N ARG A 233 2.87 0.43 -11.83
CA ARG A 233 1.41 0.50 -11.98
C ARG A 233 0.79 1.23 -10.79
N PRO A 234 -0.30 1.97 -11.00
CA PRO A 234 -1.02 2.66 -9.93
C PRO A 234 -1.54 1.74 -8.82
N ASP A 235 -1.96 0.53 -9.13
CA ASP A 235 -2.45 -0.47 -8.17
C ASP A 235 -1.38 -0.93 -7.18
N TRP A 236 -0.09 -0.93 -7.58
CA TRP A 236 1.02 -1.29 -6.67
C TRP A 236 1.30 -0.22 -5.61
N MET A 237 0.67 0.96 -5.70
CA MET A 237 0.72 2.01 -4.66
C MET A 237 -0.17 1.71 -3.46
N ILE A 238 -1.00 0.68 -3.55
CA ILE A 238 -1.78 0.13 -2.44
C ILE A 238 -1.09 -1.15 -1.98
N LEU A 239 -0.87 -1.27 -0.68
CA LEU A 239 -0.16 -2.41 -0.10
C LEU A 239 -1.12 -3.59 0.09
N GLU A 240 -0.89 -4.68 -0.62
CA GLU A 240 -1.50 -6.00 -0.37
C GLU A 240 -0.51 -6.91 0.38
N VAL A 241 0.77 -6.78 0.04
CA VAL A 241 1.87 -7.53 0.64
C VAL A 241 2.94 -6.56 1.12
N LEU A 242 3.40 -6.73 2.35
CA LEU A 242 4.45 -5.91 2.95
C LEU A 242 5.79 -6.66 2.88
N PRO A 243 6.84 -6.12 2.22
CA PRO A 243 8.16 -6.71 2.28
C PRO A 243 8.77 -6.53 3.67
N ILE A 244 9.35 -7.59 4.21
CA ILE A 244 10.04 -7.58 5.50
C ILE A 244 11.54 -7.60 5.26
N PRO A 245 12.28 -6.54 5.65
CA PRO A 245 13.71 -6.48 5.46
C PRO A 245 14.44 -7.45 6.38
N PRO A 246 15.63 -7.94 5.97
CA PRO A 246 16.42 -8.88 6.75
C PRO A 246 16.93 -8.29 8.06
N PRO A 247 17.10 -9.13 9.12
CA PRO A 247 17.61 -8.67 10.42
C PRO A 247 19.04 -8.11 10.37
N PRO A 248 20.04 -8.79 9.77
CA PRO A 248 21.44 -8.40 9.94
C PRO A 248 21.76 -6.99 9.46
N PRO A 249 21.44 -6.57 8.21
CA PRO A 249 21.86 -5.27 7.72
C PRO A 249 20.91 -4.13 8.08
N VAL A 250 19.60 -4.41 8.29
CA VAL A 250 18.57 -3.36 8.40
C VAL A 250 17.99 -3.27 9.81
N ARG A 251 17.87 -4.39 10.51
CA ARG A 251 17.27 -4.49 11.85
C ARG A 251 18.23 -5.14 12.84
N PRO A 252 19.40 -4.53 13.12
CA PRO A 252 20.42 -5.14 13.98
C PRO A 252 19.88 -5.30 15.40
N SER A 253 20.15 -6.46 16.00
CA SER A 253 19.85 -6.73 17.41
C SER A 253 21.15 -6.62 18.22
N VAL A 254 21.11 -5.87 19.31
CA VAL A 254 22.27 -5.61 20.18
C VAL A 254 22.17 -6.43 21.45
N MET A 255 23.26 -7.09 21.86
CA MET A 255 23.35 -7.74 23.15
C MET A 255 23.49 -6.65 24.24
N MET A 256 22.55 -6.58 25.17
CA MET A 256 22.63 -5.67 26.31
C MET A 256 23.38 -6.31 27.47
N ASP A 257 23.08 -7.58 27.76
CA ASP A 257 23.70 -8.40 28.77
C ASP A 257 24.05 -9.78 28.21
N ALA A 258 24.72 -10.63 28.99
CA ALA A 258 25.07 -11.99 28.55
C ALA A 258 23.89 -12.85 28.11
N THR A 259 22.67 -12.51 28.53
CA THR A 259 21.43 -13.29 28.28
C THR A 259 20.32 -12.51 27.59
N SER A 260 20.38 -11.15 27.52
CA SER A 260 19.31 -10.34 26.96
C SER A 260 19.74 -9.60 25.69
N ARG A 261 18.90 -9.63 24.66
CA ARG A 261 19.05 -8.87 23.43
C ARG A 261 18.04 -7.74 23.38
N SER A 262 18.49 -6.57 22.91
CA SER A 262 17.60 -5.46 22.53
C SER A 262 17.33 -5.54 21.04
N GLU A 263 16.05 -5.62 20.68
CA GLU A 263 15.61 -5.59 19.30
C GLU A 263 15.54 -4.16 18.78
N ASP A 264 15.74 -3.98 17.47
CA ASP A 264 15.62 -2.69 16.81
C ASP A 264 14.17 -2.17 16.79
N ASP A 265 14.00 -0.84 16.74
CA ASP A 265 12.69 -0.18 16.70
C ASP A 265 11.86 -0.63 15.49
N LEU A 266 12.51 -0.89 14.33
CA LEU A 266 11.85 -1.44 13.15
C LEU A 266 11.30 -2.84 13.39
N THR A 267 12.03 -3.69 14.12
CA THR A 267 11.54 -5.03 14.50
C THR A 267 10.34 -4.93 15.42
N HIS A 268 10.36 -4.00 16.37
CA HIS A 268 9.22 -3.77 17.26
C HIS A 268 7.98 -3.31 16.49
N GLN A 269 8.13 -2.37 15.55
CA GLN A 269 7.01 -1.89 14.73
C GLN A 269 6.46 -2.99 13.82
N LEU A 270 7.31 -3.80 13.22
CA LEU A 270 6.87 -4.96 12.43
C LEU A 270 6.11 -5.98 13.29
N ALA A 271 6.55 -6.24 14.53
CA ALA A 271 5.83 -7.10 15.46
C ALA A 271 4.42 -6.56 15.77
N MET A 272 4.28 -5.25 15.93
CA MET A 272 2.97 -4.60 16.11
C MET A 272 2.09 -4.76 14.87
N ILE A 273 2.65 -4.55 13.67
CA ILE A 273 1.90 -4.75 12.40
C ILE A 273 1.40 -6.19 12.29
N ILE A 274 2.25 -7.18 12.53
CA ILE A 274 1.87 -8.60 12.46
C ILE A 274 0.75 -8.91 13.46
N ARG A 275 0.88 -8.45 14.71
CA ARG A 275 -0.13 -8.67 15.76
C ARG A 275 -1.48 -8.07 15.40
N HIS A 276 -1.51 -6.84 14.87
CA HIS A 276 -2.76 -6.20 14.46
C HIS A 276 -3.34 -6.83 13.20
N ASN A 277 -2.50 -7.31 12.30
CA ASN A 277 -2.90 -8.05 11.11
C ASN A 277 -3.57 -9.39 11.47
N GLU A 278 -2.99 -10.14 12.40
CA GLU A 278 -3.58 -11.38 12.93
C GLU A 278 -4.91 -11.12 13.65
N ASN A 279 -4.98 -10.05 14.45
CA ASN A 279 -6.21 -9.66 15.12
C ASN A 279 -7.31 -9.34 14.10
N LEU A 280 -7.00 -8.58 13.05
CA LEU A 280 -7.94 -8.27 11.97
C LEU A 280 -8.41 -9.54 11.27
N LYS A 281 -7.49 -10.43 10.87
CA LYS A 281 -7.83 -11.74 10.27
C LYS A 281 -8.77 -12.56 11.16
N ARG A 282 -8.51 -12.56 12.47
CA ARG A 282 -9.34 -13.28 13.44
C ARG A 282 -10.75 -12.68 13.56
N GLN A 283 -10.86 -11.34 13.60
CA GLN A 283 -12.16 -10.67 13.67
C GLN A 283 -13.00 -10.89 12.41
N GLU A 284 -12.37 -10.90 11.23
CA GLU A 284 -13.05 -11.23 9.98
C GLU A 284 -13.57 -12.68 9.96
N LYS A 285 -12.74 -13.64 10.38
CA LYS A 285 -13.14 -15.05 10.49
C LYS A 285 -14.29 -15.26 11.48
N ASN A 286 -14.32 -14.49 12.55
CA ASN A 286 -15.38 -14.54 13.57
C ASN A 286 -16.67 -13.82 13.15
N GLY A 287 -16.71 -13.19 11.97
CA GLY A 287 -17.88 -12.45 11.49
C GLY A 287 -18.18 -11.19 12.31
N ALA A 288 -17.18 -10.51 12.84
CA ALA A 288 -17.35 -9.31 13.65
C ALA A 288 -18.12 -8.21 12.89
N PRO A 289 -18.89 -7.35 13.61
CA PRO A 289 -19.61 -6.23 13.00
C PRO A 289 -18.69 -5.28 12.22
N ALA A 290 -19.22 -4.65 11.16
CA ALA A 290 -18.44 -3.80 10.25
C ALA A 290 -17.70 -2.64 10.95
N HIS A 291 -18.27 -2.05 12.00
CA HIS A 291 -17.62 -0.98 12.75
C HIS A 291 -16.34 -1.48 13.48
N ILE A 292 -16.38 -2.68 14.08
CA ILE A 292 -15.22 -3.29 14.74
C ILE A 292 -14.13 -3.59 13.71
N ILE A 293 -14.49 -4.21 12.59
CA ILE A 293 -13.55 -4.46 11.50
C ILE A 293 -12.91 -3.14 11.00
N SER A 294 -13.70 -2.08 10.90
CA SER A 294 -13.21 -0.75 10.51
C SER A 294 -12.20 -0.17 11.52
N GLU A 295 -12.44 -0.33 12.82
CA GLU A 295 -11.50 0.12 13.86
C GLU A 295 -10.17 -0.62 13.81
N PHE A 296 -10.20 -1.96 13.71
CA PHE A 296 -8.97 -2.76 13.54
C PHE A 296 -8.24 -2.43 12.25
N THR A 297 -8.96 -2.17 11.16
CA THR A 297 -8.40 -1.73 9.88
C THR A 297 -7.68 -0.38 10.02
N GLN A 298 -8.28 0.58 10.72
CA GLN A 298 -7.66 1.89 10.98
C GLN A 298 -6.42 1.77 11.86
N LEU A 299 -6.44 0.89 12.87
CA LEU A 299 -5.29 0.64 13.74
C LEU A 299 -4.13 0.01 12.98
N LEU A 300 -4.41 -0.98 12.12
CA LEU A 300 -3.40 -1.57 11.24
C LEU A 300 -2.84 -0.54 10.26
N GLN A 301 -3.71 0.30 9.66
CA GLN A 301 -3.29 1.40 8.79
C GLN A 301 -2.37 2.39 9.50
N PHE A 302 -2.65 2.71 10.76
CA PHE A 302 -1.80 3.57 11.59
C PHE A 302 -0.39 2.98 11.79
N HIS A 303 -0.30 1.69 12.15
CA HIS A 303 1.00 1.05 12.37
C HIS A 303 1.81 0.91 11.07
N ILE A 304 1.16 0.64 9.94
CA ILE A 304 1.83 0.62 8.64
C ILE A 304 2.30 2.03 8.25
N ALA A 305 1.48 3.05 8.44
CA ALA A 305 1.85 4.43 8.13
C ALA A 305 3.04 4.90 8.97
N THR A 306 3.04 4.64 10.27
CA THR A 306 4.14 5.00 11.18
C THR A 306 5.40 4.16 10.97
N TYR A 307 5.31 2.99 10.35
CA TYR A 307 6.46 2.23 9.92
C TYR A 307 7.22 2.92 8.78
N PHE A 308 6.51 3.53 7.83
CA PHE A 308 7.11 4.27 6.71
C PHE A 308 7.50 5.71 7.08
N ASP A 309 6.66 6.37 7.88
CA ASP A 309 6.87 7.77 8.30
C ASP A 309 6.29 7.99 9.70
N ASN A 310 7.18 8.13 10.69
CA ASN A 310 6.79 8.36 12.08
C ASN A 310 6.61 9.85 12.42
N GLU A 311 6.79 10.75 11.43
CA GLU A 311 6.63 12.21 11.60
C GLU A 311 5.36 12.76 10.93
N LEU A 312 4.34 11.92 10.79
CA LEU A 312 3.08 12.31 10.17
C LEU A 312 2.41 13.46 10.93
N PRO A 313 2.07 14.57 10.26
CA PRO A 313 1.42 15.72 10.91
C PRO A 313 0.05 15.33 11.47
N GLY A 314 -0.21 15.74 12.71
CA GLY A 314 -1.49 15.51 13.39
C GLY A 314 -1.71 14.06 13.89
N GLN A 315 -0.69 13.22 13.83
CA GLN A 315 -0.73 11.86 14.39
C GLN A 315 0.24 11.72 15.56
N PRO A 316 -0.11 10.93 16.59
CA PRO A 316 0.84 10.62 17.66
C PRO A 316 2.01 9.80 17.08
N ARG A 317 3.23 10.14 17.48
CA ARG A 317 4.40 9.34 17.14
C ARG A 317 4.32 7.98 17.85
N ALA A 318 4.69 6.91 17.16
CA ALA A 318 4.93 5.64 17.82
C ALA A 318 6.10 5.83 18.80
N SER A 319 5.80 5.75 20.10
CA SER A 319 6.79 6.03 21.16
C SER A 319 7.47 4.72 21.55
N TYR A 320 8.71 4.57 21.14
CA TYR A 320 9.58 3.45 21.56
C TYR A 320 10.36 3.79 22.85
N SER A 321 10.42 5.09 23.21
CA SER A 321 11.21 5.57 24.37
C SER A 321 10.63 5.19 25.73
N LYS A 322 9.32 4.97 25.85
CA LYS A 322 8.69 4.55 27.13
C LYS A 322 9.07 3.14 27.56
N ILE A 323 9.59 2.31 26.67
CA ILE A 323 10.06 0.96 27.01
C ILE A 323 11.49 1.00 27.55
N ARG A 324 12.30 2.02 27.20
CA ARG A 324 13.66 2.20 27.73
C ARG A 324 13.69 2.71 29.17
N GLU A 325 12.63 3.35 29.66
CA GLU A 325 12.56 3.87 31.04
C GLU A 325 11.95 2.88 32.04
N ALA A 326 11.45 1.73 31.58
CA ALA A 326 10.79 0.73 32.41
C ALA A 326 11.64 -0.54 32.69
N TYR A 327 12.92 -0.55 32.29
CA TYR A 327 13.87 -1.62 32.62
C TYR A 327 15.21 -1.07 33.09
#